data_8f5252e60ab3d44eb450e811133c1bfe
#
_entry.id   8f5252e60ab3d44eb450e811133c1bfe
#
_cell.length_a   1.000
_cell.length_b   1.000
_cell.length_c   1.000
_cell.angle_alpha   90.00
_cell.angle_beta   90.00
_cell.angle_gamma   90.00
#
_symmetry.space_group_name_H-M   'P 1'
#
loop_
_entity.id
_entity.type
_entity.pdbx_description
1 polymer ?
#
loop_
_entity_poly.entity_id
_entity_poly.type
_entity_poly.pdbx_seq_one_letter_code
_entity_poly.pdbx_strand_id
1 'polypeptide(L)'
;MNIPREATLLRLFLNANDRLHGKAIYRLVVETARANQLAGASVFLVDFSYGAHNRIRDAKSDYLSFDIPVVVEVVDSGANIGKLQIALESMIAEGLVVTRPVQVRHYAGQSIPGTAAKTTAQEKAPSTTFASGSSSTMKIEGEAQRVTVYIGNSDTWRGRNLVTAIVEKCRELGIAGATATVGVMGFGKTSRIHRAHLLGLSEDLPERIEIVDQPERIAMLLPALEELVQGGLIVLEDVQVIRYLHDPKGSKN
;
A
#
# COMPACT_ATOMS: atom_id res chain seq x y z
N MET A 1 -17.94 -8.21 6.14
CA MET A 1 -16.71 -8.04 6.93
C MET A 1 -16.61 -6.58 7.32
N ASN A 2 -16.27 -6.29 8.55
CA ASN A 2 -16.07 -4.92 9.02
C ASN A 2 -14.66 -4.83 9.58
N ILE A 3 -13.85 -3.91 9.06
CA ILE A 3 -12.49 -3.65 9.55
C ILE A 3 -12.55 -2.43 10.49
N PRO A 4 -11.93 -2.49 11.69
CA PRO A 4 -11.92 -1.34 12.59
C PRO A 4 -11.03 -0.21 12.05
N ARG A 5 -11.26 1.01 12.53
CA ARG A 5 -10.42 2.16 12.18
C ARG A 5 -8.96 1.95 12.57
N GLU A 6 -8.74 1.55 13.82
CA GLU A 6 -7.40 1.15 14.29
C GLU A 6 -7.18 -0.31 13.90
N ALA A 7 -6.30 -0.51 12.94
CA ALA A 7 -5.99 -1.80 12.36
C ALA A 7 -4.48 -2.10 12.42
N THR A 8 -4.12 -3.29 12.01
CA THR A 8 -2.73 -3.71 11.90
C THR A 8 -2.44 -4.15 10.48
N LEU A 9 -1.38 -3.62 9.89
CA LEU A 9 -0.79 -4.13 8.66
C LEU A 9 0.24 -5.20 9.03
N LEU A 10 0.04 -6.41 8.53
CA LEU A 10 1.01 -7.50 8.51
C LEU A 10 1.69 -7.50 7.14
N ARG A 11 3.03 -7.49 7.11
CA ARG A 11 3.83 -7.59 5.90
C ARG A 11 4.81 -8.76 6.05
N LEU A 12 4.81 -9.66 5.07
CA LEU A 12 5.69 -10.81 5.01
C LEU A 12 6.59 -10.68 3.78
N PHE A 13 7.90 -10.82 3.99
CA PHE A 13 8.91 -10.87 2.94
C PHE A 13 9.34 -12.32 2.78
N LEU A 14 8.96 -12.93 1.67
CA LEU A 14 9.12 -14.34 1.36
C LEU A 14 9.82 -14.52 0.01
N ASN A 15 10.01 -15.78 -0.38
CA ASN A 15 10.49 -16.14 -1.69
C ASN A 15 9.39 -16.86 -2.48
N ALA A 16 9.23 -16.55 -3.77
CA ALA A 16 8.23 -17.17 -4.62
C ALA A 16 8.37 -18.69 -4.74
N ASN A 17 9.59 -19.20 -4.50
CA ASN A 17 9.91 -20.63 -4.59
C ASN A 17 9.80 -21.40 -3.28
N ASP A 18 9.64 -20.71 -2.15
CA ASP A 18 9.44 -21.39 -0.88
C ASP A 18 8.17 -22.24 -0.95
N ARG A 19 8.32 -23.52 -0.64
CA ARG A 19 7.25 -24.51 -0.76
C ARG A 19 6.98 -25.20 0.57
N LEU A 20 5.70 -25.39 0.86
CA LEU A 20 5.23 -26.30 1.91
C LEU A 20 4.25 -27.28 1.27
N HIS A 21 4.52 -28.58 1.37
CA HIS A 21 3.73 -29.64 0.75
C HIS A 21 3.45 -29.42 -0.75
N GLY A 22 4.47 -28.92 -1.49
CA GLY A 22 4.39 -28.67 -2.93
C GLY A 22 3.69 -27.35 -3.34
N LYS A 23 3.09 -26.63 -2.40
CA LYS A 23 2.45 -25.32 -2.65
C LYS A 23 3.38 -24.16 -2.27
N ALA A 24 3.35 -23.08 -3.03
CA ALA A 24 4.08 -21.87 -2.69
C ALA A 24 3.58 -21.27 -1.37
N ILE A 25 4.49 -20.92 -0.46
CA ILE A 25 4.15 -20.42 0.89
C ILE A 25 3.31 -19.14 0.79
N TYR A 26 3.66 -18.19 -0.08
CA TYR A 26 2.88 -16.96 -0.24
C TYR A 26 1.41 -17.23 -0.63
N ARG A 27 1.15 -18.30 -1.42
CA ARG A 27 -0.23 -18.71 -1.77
C ARG A 27 -0.95 -19.29 -0.55
N LEU A 28 -0.26 -20.12 0.23
CA LEU A 28 -0.81 -20.65 1.49
C LEU A 28 -1.15 -19.53 2.46
N VAL A 29 -0.31 -18.49 2.57
CA VAL A 29 -0.61 -17.29 3.40
C VAL A 29 -1.93 -16.65 2.96
N VAL A 30 -2.13 -16.41 1.66
CA VAL A 30 -3.37 -15.81 1.13
C VAL A 30 -4.57 -16.71 1.36
N GLU A 31 -4.43 -18.03 1.12
CA GLU A 31 -5.49 -19.02 1.34
C GLU A 31 -5.86 -19.09 2.84
N THR A 32 -4.87 -19.06 3.74
CA THR A 32 -5.06 -19.06 5.19
C THR A 32 -5.72 -17.76 5.68
N ALA A 33 -5.28 -16.60 5.19
CA ALA A 33 -5.92 -15.33 5.50
C ALA A 33 -7.40 -15.32 5.09
N ARG A 34 -7.71 -15.82 3.88
CA ARG A 34 -9.08 -15.94 3.40
C ARG A 34 -9.91 -16.93 4.24
N ALA A 35 -9.36 -18.10 4.58
CA ALA A 35 -10.03 -19.12 5.41
C ALA A 35 -10.34 -18.58 6.81
N ASN A 36 -9.49 -17.72 7.36
CA ASN A 36 -9.71 -17.04 8.64
C ASN A 36 -10.55 -15.75 8.49
N GLN A 37 -11.18 -15.53 7.33
CA GLN A 37 -12.11 -14.42 7.07
C GLN A 37 -11.50 -13.03 7.28
N LEU A 38 -10.20 -12.84 6.99
CA LEU A 38 -9.59 -11.53 7.01
C LEU A 38 -10.13 -10.66 5.85
N ALA A 39 -10.04 -9.34 6.01
CA ALA A 39 -10.62 -8.36 5.09
C ALA A 39 -10.03 -8.41 3.68
N GLY A 40 -8.74 -8.73 3.55
CA GLY A 40 -8.06 -8.87 2.28
C GLY A 40 -6.59 -9.23 2.42
N ALA A 41 -5.98 -9.63 1.32
CA ALA A 41 -4.55 -9.84 1.19
C ALA A 41 -4.10 -9.49 -0.23
N SER A 42 -2.92 -8.90 -0.35
CA SER A 42 -2.29 -8.52 -1.62
C SER A 42 -0.87 -9.06 -1.68
N VAL A 43 -0.47 -9.57 -2.85
CA VAL A 43 0.85 -10.15 -3.10
C VAL A 43 1.54 -9.37 -4.21
N PHE A 44 2.75 -8.91 -3.94
CA PHE A 44 3.57 -8.14 -4.87
C PHE A 44 4.87 -8.89 -5.16
N LEU A 45 5.25 -8.99 -6.44
CA LEU A 45 6.59 -9.41 -6.82
C LEU A 45 7.54 -8.23 -6.67
N VAL A 46 8.79 -8.53 -6.32
CA VAL A 46 9.85 -7.54 -6.16
C VAL A 46 10.95 -7.82 -7.18
N ASP A 47 11.32 -6.80 -7.96
CA ASP A 47 12.32 -6.95 -9.03
C ASP A 47 13.74 -7.13 -8.50
N PHE A 48 14.04 -6.56 -7.33
CA PHE A 48 15.39 -6.52 -6.79
C PHE A 48 15.41 -6.56 -5.26
N SER A 49 16.20 -7.44 -4.67
CA SER A 49 16.36 -7.51 -3.21
C SER A 49 17.65 -8.19 -2.78
N TYR A 50 18.00 -8.06 -1.51
CA TYR A 50 18.93 -8.95 -0.82
C TYR A 50 18.40 -9.28 0.58
N GLY A 51 18.81 -10.42 1.13
CA GLY A 51 18.31 -10.90 2.41
C GLY A 51 19.40 -11.61 3.25
N ALA A 52 18.97 -12.48 4.16
CA ALA A 52 19.80 -13.12 5.16
C ALA A 52 21.06 -13.82 4.61
N HIS A 53 21.03 -14.33 3.40
CA HIS A 53 22.17 -14.96 2.75
C HIS A 53 23.10 -13.99 2.00
N ASN A 54 22.90 -12.67 2.17
CA ASN A 54 23.69 -11.61 1.54
C ASN A 54 23.81 -11.75 0.00
N ARG A 55 22.85 -12.43 -0.64
CA ARG A 55 22.78 -12.65 -2.06
C ARG A 55 21.83 -11.65 -2.69
N ILE A 56 22.31 -10.89 -3.65
CA ILE A 56 21.48 -9.98 -4.45
C ILE A 56 20.63 -10.84 -5.40
N ARG A 57 19.34 -10.56 -5.46
CA ARG A 57 18.37 -11.17 -6.35
C ARG A 57 17.83 -10.11 -7.29
N ASP A 58 17.93 -10.35 -8.59
CA ASP A 58 17.45 -9.45 -9.65
C ASP A 58 16.57 -10.27 -10.60
N ALA A 59 15.28 -9.99 -10.62
CA ALA A 59 14.30 -10.67 -11.46
C ALA A 59 14.59 -10.52 -12.97
N LYS A 60 15.37 -9.49 -13.38
CA LYS A 60 15.70 -9.23 -14.78
C LYS A 60 16.95 -9.95 -15.26
N SER A 61 17.95 -10.15 -14.39
CA SER A 61 19.22 -10.81 -14.74
C SER A 61 19.16 -12.33 -14.58
N ASP A 62 18.27 -12.82 -13.73
CA ASP A 62 18.15 -14.22 -13.36
C ASP A 62 16.88 -14.87 -13.93
N TYR A 63 16.65 -14.76 -15.24
CA TYR A 63 15.56 -15.51 -15.92
C TYR A 63 15.62 -17.03 -15.69
N LEU A 64 16.72 -17.54 -15.14
CA LEU A 64 16.93 -18.94 -14.77
C LEU A 64 16.98 -19.18 -13.27
N SER A 65 17.09 -18.14 -12.43
CA SER A 65 17.04 -18.31 -10.99
C SER A 65 15.62 -17.98 -10.52
N PHE A 66 14.91 -19.01 -10.17
CA PHE A 66 13.55 -18.99 -9.67
C PHE A 66 13.41 -18.32 -8.28
N ASP A 67 14.34 -17.51 -7.82
CA ASP A 67 14.46 -16.95 -6.47
C ASP A 67 13.89 -15.53 -6.42
N ILE A 68 12.62 -15.39 -6.83
CA ILE A 68 11.93 -14.09 -6.91
C ILE A 68 11.41 -13.70 -5.53
N PRO A 69 11.79 -12.52 -4.99
CA PRO A 69 11.26 -12.04 -3.74
C PRO A 69 9.78 -11.67 -3.86
N VAL A 70 9.02 -11.97 -2.82
CA VAL A 70 7.58 -11.73 -2.74
C VAL A 70 7.24 -11.00 -1.46
N VAL A 71 6.42 -9.98 -1.54
CA VAL A 71 5.83 -9.31 -0.38
C VAL A 71 4.35 -9.62 -0.31
N VAL A 72 3.89 -10.13 0.85
CA VAL A 72 2.47 -10.31 1.14
C VAL A 72 2.04 -9.27 2.17
N GLU A 73 0.95 -8.57 1.89
CA GLU A 73 0.36 -7.56 2.78
C GLU A 73 -1.07 -7.93 3.15
N VAL A 74 -1.37 -7.84 4.44
CA VAL A 74 -2.69 -8.10 5.01
C VAL A 74 -3.02 -6.99 6.01
N VAL A 75 -4.19 -6.36 5.87
CA VAL A 75 -4.67 -5.34 6.81
C VAL A 75 -5.95 -5.83 7.45
N ASP A 76 -5.97 -5.90 8.79
CA ASP A 76 -7.14 -6.28 9.56
C ASP A 76 -7.02 -5.80 11.02
N SER A 77 -8.01 -6.11 11.86
CA SER A 77 -7.91 -5.90 13.30
C SER A 77 -6.68 -6.61 13.89
N GLY A 78 -6.07 -6.03 14.92
CA GLY A 78 -4.93 -6.66 15.59
C GLY A 78 -5.22 -8.08 16.07
N ALA A 79 -6.48 -8.35 16.50
CA ALA A 79 -6.91 -9.68 16.94
C ALA A 79 -6.91 -10.70 15.78
N ASN A 80 -7.40 -10.32 14.60
CA ASN A 80 -7.41 -11.20 13.41
C ASN A 80 -6.00 -11.41 12.87
N ILE A 81 -5.17 -10.38 12.86
CA ILE A 81 -3.75 -10.49 12.51
C ILE A 81 -3.02 -11.44 13.46
N GLY A 82 -3.26 -11.35 14.77
CA GLY A 82 -2.69 -12.27 15.76
C GLY A 82 -3.08 -13.74 15.51
N LYS A 83 -4.34 -14.01 15.18
CA LYS A 83 -4.79 -15.36 14.80
C LYS A 83 -4.09 -15.86 13.52
N LEU A 84 -3.96 -14.98 12.53
CA LEU A 84 -3.26 -15.32 11.29
C LEU A 84 -1.78 -15.63 11.57
N GLN A 85 -1.09 -14.84 12.38
CA GLN A 85 0.30 -15.10 12.76
C GLN A 85 0.49 -16.48 13.38
N ILE A 86 -0.35 -16.86 14.34
CA ILE A 86 -0.33 -18.19 14.96
C ILE A 86 -0.52 -19.28 13.89
N ALA A 87 -1.46 -19.11 12.97
CA ALA A 87 -1.68 -20.08 11.90
C ALA A 87 -0.50 -20.20 10.92
N LEU A 88 0.32 -19.14 10.79
CA LEU A 88 1.46 -19.11 9.88
C LEU A 88 2.77 -19.57 10.51
N GLU A 89 2.89 -19.65 11.85
CA GLU A 89 4.13 -20.03 12.56
C GLU A 89 4.75 -21.35 12.05
N SER A 90 3.89 -22.35 11.78
CA SER A 90 4.36 -23.65 11.27
C SER A 90 4.63 -23.67 9.77
N MET A 91 4.23 -22.63 9.03
CA MET A 91 4.31 -22.59 7.57
C MET A 91 5.54 -21.81 7.08
N ILE A 92 6.03 -20.85 7.88
CA ILE A 92 7.10 -19.93 7.50
C ILE A 92 8.36 -20.32 8.26
N ALA A 93 9.25 -21.06 7.60
CA ALA A 93 10.55 -21.43 8.16
C ALA A 93 11.59 -20.31 7.96
N GLU A 94 11.50 -19.57 6.85
CA GLU A 94 12.39 -18.47 6.50
C GLU A 94 11.60 -17.27 5.99
N GLY A 95 12.11 -16.06 6.22
CA GLY A 95 11.51 -14.82 5.81
C GLY A 95 11.49 -13.78 6.91
N LEU A 96 11.02 -12.58 6.58
CA LEU A 96 10.82 -11.50 7.54
C LEU A 96 9.33 -11.22 7.68
N VAL A 97 8.84 -11.19 8.90
CA VAL A 97 7.45 -10.86 9.22
C VAL A 97 7.44 -9.60 10.08
N VAL A 98 6.76 -8.58 9.64
CA VAL A 98 6.61 -7.32 10.38
C VAL A 98 5.15 -6.93 10.52
N THR A 99 4.81 -6.32 11.64
CA THR A 99 3.50 -5.70 11.86
C THR A 99 3.69 -4.23 12.22
N ARG A 100 2.70 -3.42 11.87
CA ARG A 100 2.62 -2.03 12.28
C ARG A 100 1.17 -1.56 12.41
N PRO A 101 0.87 -0.66 13.34
CA PRO A 101 -0.44 -0.06 13.44
C PRO A 101 -0.70 0.83 12.22
N VAL A 102 -1.94 0.82 11.75
CA VAL A 102 -2.41 1.69 10.65
C VAL A 102 -3.83 2.17 10.95
N GLN A 103 -4.20 3.33 10.40
CA GLN A 103 -5.57 3.83 10.47
C GLN A 103 -6.30 3.54 9.16
N VAL A 104 -7.39 2.79 9.22
CA VAL A 104 -8.26 2.57 8.06
C VAL A 104 -9.20 3.76 7.90
N ARG A 105 -9.16 4.39 6.74
CA ARG A 105 -9.98 5.55 6.38
C ARG A 105 -11.19 5.14 5.55
N HIS A 106 -11.03 4.14 4.71
CA HIS A 106 -12.06 3.64 3.81
C HIS A 106 -11.90 2.13 3.60
N TYR A 107 -13.01 1.40 3.60
CA TYR A 107 -13.03 -0.02 3.26
C TYR A 107 -14.34 -0.41 2.59
N ALA A 108 -14.25 -1.04 1.43
CA ALA A 108 -15.37 -1.64 0.72
C ALA A 108 -16.55 -0.68 0.45
N GLY A 109 -16.27 0.57 0.12
CA GLY A 109 -17.29 1.58 -0.19
C GLY A 109 -17.87 2.29 1.04
N GLN A 110 -17.29 2.12 2.23
CA GLN A 110 -17.70 2.80 3.46
C GLN A 110 -16.53 3.60 4.04
N SER A 111 -16.71 4.90 4.20
CA SER A 111 -15.79 5.73 4.97
C SER A 111 -15.92 5.41 6.45
N ILE A 112 -14.79 5.23 7.11
CA ILE A 112 -14.74 4.97 8.56
C ILE A 112 -14.54 6.31 9.26
N PRO A 113 -15.58 6.85 9.99
CA PRO A 113 -15.51 8.16 10.59
C PRO A 113 -14.30 8.29 11.52
N GLY A 114 -13.52 9.35 11.31
CA GLY A 114 -12.52 9.77 12.27
C GLY A 114 -13.19 10.45 13.44
N THR A 115 -12.83 10.12 14.69
CA THR A 115 -12.95 11.12 15.75
C THR A 115 -12.09 12.29 15.26
N ALA A 116 -12.71 13.48 15.12
CA ALA A 116 -11.92 14.69 14.88
C ALA A 116 -10.77 14.65 15.88
N ALA A 117 -9.54 14.69 15.40
CA ALA A 117 -8.41 14.90 16.27
C ALA A 117 -8.79 16.10 17.13
N LYS A 118 -8.79 15.95 18.46
CA LYS A 118 -8.80 17.09 19.35
C LYS A 118 -7.52 17.84 19.06
N THR A 119 -7.59 18.70 18.05
CA THR A 119 -6.64 19.76 17.88
C THR A 119 -6.84 20.63 19.11
N THR A 120 -5.98 20.46 20.10
CA THR A 120 -5.72 21.52 21.04
C THR A 120 -5.17 22.66 20.19
N ALA A 121 -6.10 23.49 19.75
CA ALA A 121 -5.79 24.75 19.12
C ALA A 121 -5.03 25.59 20.16
N GLN A 122 -3.73 25.60 20.04
CA GLN A 122 -2.95 26.70 20.56
C GLN A 122 -2.61 27.58 19.37
N GLU A 123 -3.33 28.70 19.36
CA GLU A 123 -3.19 29.80 18.43
C GLU A 123 -1.72 30.14 18.20
N LYS A 124 -1.27 30.02 16.97
CA LYS A 124 -0.44 31.06 16.31
C LYS A 124 -0.51 30.83 14.82
N ALA A 125 -1.42 31.53 14.17
CA ALA A 125 -1.36 31.70 12.73
C ALA A 125 -0.12 32.50 12.36
N PRO A 126 0.74 32.01 11.48
CA PRO A 126 1.51 32.88 10.61
C PRO A 126 0.68 33.07 9.34
N SER A 127 0.24 34.30 9.14
CA SER A 127 -0.24 34.80 7.85
C SER A 127 0.85 34.55 6.80
N THR A 128 0.69 33.52 6.00
CA THR A 128 1.52 33.34 4.82
C THR A 128 0.68 33.65 3.59
N THR A 129 0.89 34.84 3.11
CA THR A 129 0.48 35.37 1.81
C THR A 129 0.91 34.38 0.72
N PHE A 130 -0.03 33.86 -0.03
CA PHE A 130 0.27 33.09 -1.24
C PHE A 130 0.86 34.02 -2.29
N ALA A 131 2.18 34.06 -2.37
CA ALA A 131 2.89 34.67 -3.49
C ALA A 131 2.88 33.66 -4.64
N SER A 132 2.11 33.98 -5.67
CA SER A 132 2.20 33.35 -6.98
C SER A 132 3.57 33.61 -7.57
N GLY A 133 4.30 32.54 -7.92
CA GLY A 133 5.43 32.61 -8.84
C GLY A 133 6.82 32.67 -8.19
N SER A 134 7.27 31.56 -7.63
CA SER A 134 8.70 31.24 -7.63
C SER A 134 8.83 29.70 -7.64
N SER A 135 9.67 29.17 -8.53
CA SER A 135 10.03 27.75 -8.57
C SER A 135 10.84 27.43 -7.31
N SER A 136 10.14 27.16 -6.21
CA SER A 136 10.79 26.73 -4.98
C SER A 136 11.02 25.23 -5.05
N THR A 137 12.25 24.81 -4.81
CA THR A 137 12.59 23.39 -4.59
C THR A 137 11.72 22.86 -3.45
N MET A 138 10.85 21.88 -3.76
CA MET A 138 10.03 21.25 -2.74
C MET A 138 10.95 20.37 -1.86
N LYS A 139 11.03 20.70 -0.58
CA LYS A 139 11.77 19.93 0.42
C LYS A 139 10.80 19.41 1.47
N ILE A 140 10.77 18.11 1.64
CA ILE A 140 10.04 17.45 2.74
C ILE A 140 11.09 16.74 3.60
N GLU A 141 11.06 16.99 4.91
CA GLU A 141 11.96 16.38 5.89
C GLU A 141 11.27 16.39 7.26
N GLY A 142 11.37 15.31 8.01
CA GLY A 142 10.74 15.18 9.32
C GLY A 142 9.42 14.42 9.29
N GLU A 143 8.48 14.84 10.13
CA GLU A 143 7.16 14.17 10.25
C GLU A 143 6.34 14.31 8.97
N ALA A 144 5.80 13.19 8.53
CA ALA A 144 4.96 13.09 7.34
C ALA A 144 3.92 12.00 7.52
N GLN A 145 2.98 11.92 6.57
CA GLN A 145 1.99 10.84 6.52
C GLN A 145 2.08 10.07 5.22
N ARG A 146 1.88 8.77 5.31
CA ARG A 146 1.72 7.89 4.16
C ARG A 146 0.28 7.43 4.05
N VAL A 147 -0.30 7.68 2.88
CA VAL A 147 -1.57 7.06 2.47
C VAL A 147 -1.23 5.89 1.56
N THR A 148 -1.83 4.73 1.84
CA THR A 148 -1.78 3.58 0.95
C THR A 148 -3.19 3.23 0.51
N VAL A 149 -3.41 3.16 -0.81
CA VAL A 149 -4.68 2.78 -1.42
C VAL A 149 -4.53 1.41 -2.05
N TYR A 150 -5.42 0.48 -1.71
CA TYR A 150 -5.52 -0.86 -2.31
C TYR A 150 -6.82 -0.97 -3.09
N ILE A 151 -6.72 -1.21 -4.40
CA ILE A 151 -7.82 -1.31 -5.36
C ILE A 151 -7.57 -2.45 -6.33
N GLY A 152 -8.52 -2.74 -7.22
CA GLY A 152 -8.31 -3.62 -8.37
C GLY A 152 -7.78 -2.83 -9.58
N ASN A 153 -6.99 -3.46 -10.42
CA ASN A 153 -6.46 -2.81 -11.64
C ASN A 153 -7.54 -2.57 -12.70
N SER A 154 -8.69 -3.23 -12.60
CA SER A 154 -9.87 -3.00 -13.44
C SER A 154 -10.79 -1.89 -12.90
N ASP A 155 -10.54 -1.36 -11.70
CA ASP A 155 -11.37 -0.34 -11.10
C ASP A 155 -11.36 0.95 -11.93
N THR A 156 -12.54 1.56 -12.06
CA THR A 156 -12.72 2.77 -12.85
C THR A 156 -13.44 3.86 -12.08
N TRP A 157 -13.12 5.10 -12.40
CA TRP A 157 -13.83 6.29 -11.98
C TRP A 157 -14.35 7.05 -13.20
N ARG A 158 -15.69 7.18 -13.33
CA ARG A 158 -16.35 7.84 -14.49
C ARG A 158 -15.81 7.35 -15.85
N GLY A 159 -15.60 6.03 -15.98
CA GLY A 159 -15.10 5.39 -17.19
C GLY A 159 -13.59 5.52 -17.45
N ARG A 160 -12.83 6.10 -16.53
CA ARG A 160 -11.36 6.22 -16.59
C ARG A 160 -10.71 5.24 -15.59
N ASN A 161 -9.53 4.76 -15.90
CA ASN A 161 -8.76 3.92 -14.95
C ASN A 161 -8.58 4.68 -13.63
N LEU A 162 -8.89 4.01 -12.51
CA LEU A 162 -8.92 4.63 -11.18
C LEU A 162 -7.53 5.05 -10.70
N VAL A 163 -6.48 4.25 -10.98
CA VAL A 163 -5.10 4.61 -10.64
C VAL A 163 -4.70 5.92 -11.30
N THR A 164 -4.99 6.04 -12.61
CA THR A 164 -4.73 7.26 -13.37
C THR A 164 -5.46 8.47 -12.76
N ALA A 165 -6.74 8.29 -12.39
CA ALA A 165 -7.53 9.37 -11.79
C ALA A 165 -6.94 9.81 -10.42
N ILE A 166 -6.48 8.85 -9.59
CA ILE A 166 -5.84 9.14 -8.29
C ILE A 166 -4.52 9.90 -8.50
N VAL A 167 -3.65 9.42 -9.39
CA VAL A 167 -2.34 10.05 -9.66
C VAL A 167 -2.50 11.46 -10.22
N GLU A 168 -3.45 11.67 -11.13
CA GLU A 168 -3.78 13.01 -11.65
C GLU A 168 -4.29 13.93 -10.55
N LYS A 169 -5.15 13.42 -9.64
CA LYS A 169 -5.64 14.20 -8.50
C LYS A 169 -4.52 14.59 -7.55
N CYS A 170 -3.58 13.69 -7.26
CA CYS A 170 -2.38 14.02 -6.50
C CYS A 170 -1.58 15.16 -7.15
N ARG A 171 -1.39 15.10 -8.47
CA ARG A 171 -0.70 16.15 -9.22
C ARG A 171 -1.45 17.48 -9.18
N GLU A 172 -2.78 17.48 -9.35
CA GLU A 172 -3.63 18.68 -9.26
C GLU A 172 -3.51 19.37 -7.88
N LEU A 173 -3.47 18.59 -6.81
CA LEU A 173 -3.33 19.09 -5.44
C LEU A 173 -1.89 19.40 -5.05
N GLY A 174 -0.93 19.24 -5.95
CA GLY A 174 0.49 19.51 -5.71
C GLY A 174 1.12 18.57 -4.67
N ILE A 175 0.64 17.33 -4.55
CA ILE A 175 1.23 16.28 -3.72
C ILE A 175 2.62 15.94 -4.24
N ALA A 176 3.55 15.66 -3.34
CA ALA A 176 4.96 15.41 -3.65
C ALA A 176 5.17 14.25 -4.62
N GLY A 177 4.36 13.19 -4.52
CA GLY A 177 4.41 12.06 -5.44
C GLY A 177 3.43 10.95 -5.08
N ALA A 178 3.19 10.08 -6.06
CA ALA A 178 2.41 8.86 -5.90
C ALA A 178 3.10 7.71 -6.66
N THR A 179 3.18 6.54 -6.05
CA THR A 179 3.78 5.35 -6.64
C THR A 179 2.75 4.24 -6.71
N ALA A 180 2.44 3.76 -7.91
CA ALA A 180 1.55 2.63 -8.11
C ALA A 180 2.34 1.33 -8.33
N THR A 181 1.86 0.24 -7.74
CA THR A 181 2.46 -1.10 -7.86
C THR A 181 1.35 -2.12 -8.12
N VAL A 182 1.49 -2.91 -9.18
CA VAL A 182 0.56 -3.99 -9.50
C VAL A 182 0.97 -5.26 -8.76
N GLY A 183 0.00 -5.90 -8.10
CA GLY A 183 0.18 -7.19 -7.46
C GLY A 183 -0.05 -8.34 -8.43
N VAL A 184 0.35 -9.54 -8.02
CA VAL A 184 0.20 -10.78 -8.81
C VAL A 184 -0.88 -11.70 -8.28
N MET A 185 -1.36 -11.45 -7.08
CA MET A 185 -2.41 -12.22 -6.42
C MET A 185 -3.01 -11.41 -5.28
N GLY A 186 -4.29 -11.58 -5.02
CA GLY A 186 -4.94 -10.98 -3.85
C GLY A 186 -6.41 -11.36 -3.75
N PHE A 187 -7.03 -10.95 -2.65
CA PHE A 187 -8.48 -10.95 -2.46
C PHE A 187 -8.88 -9.74 -1.62
N GLY A 188 -10.11 -9.32 -1.76
CA GLY A 188 -10.72 -8.24 -0.99
C GLY A 188 -12.15 -8.59 -0.56
N LYS A 189 -13.04 -7.60 -0.54
CA LYS A 189 -14.45 -7.69 -0.08
C LYS A 189 -15.20 -8.93 -0.58
N THR A 190 -15.00 -9.31 -1.83
CA THR A 190 -15.71 -10.46 -2.44
C THR A 190 -15.15 -11.81 -2.01
N SER A 191 -14.05 -11.83 -1.26
CA SER A 191 -13.33 -13.05 -0.86
C SER A 191 -12.94 -13.98 -2.03
N ARG A 192 -13.03 -13.49 -3.28
CA ARG A 192 -12.54 -14.19 -4.47
C ARG A 192 -11.05 -13.92 -4.61
N ILE A 193 -10.25 -14.98 -4.74
CA ILE A 193 -8.81 -14.85 -5.00
C ILE A 193 -8.60 -14.61 -6.49
N HIS A 194 -7.98 -13.49 -6.81
CA HIS A 194 -7.54 -13.11 -8.16
C HIS A 194 -6.06 -13.43 -8.31
N ARG A 195 -5.65 -13.90 -9.48
CA ARG A 195 -4.25 -14.30 -9.77
C ARG A 195 -3.85 -13.86 -11.17
N ALA A 196 -2.58 -13.52 -11.35
CA ALA A 196 -2.03 -13.34 -12.68
C ALA A 196 -1.93 -14.69 -13.39
N HIS A 197 -2.40 -14.77 -14.63
CA HIS A 197 -2.27 -15.94 -15.50
C HIS A 197 -1.24 -15.67 -16.61
N LEU A 198 -0.43 -16.70 -16.94
CA LEU A 198 0.60 -16.64 -17.99
C LEU A 198 0.04 -16.40 -19.40
N LEU A 199 -1.27 -16.54 -19.62
CA LEU A 199 -1.93 -16.46 -20.94
C LEU A 199 -2.82 -15.22 -21.10
N GLY A 200 -2.55 -14.13 -20.39
CA GLY A 200 -3.03 -12.79 -20.75
C GLY A 200 -4.52 -12.47 -20.53
N LEU A 201 -5.32 -13.37 -19.98
CA LEU A 201 -6.66 -13.03 -19.46
C LEU A 201 -6.47 -12.58 -18.01
N SER A 202 -6.21 -11.29 -17.83
CA SER A 202 -6.00 -10.68 -16.52
C SER A 202 -7.29 -10.76 -15.72
N GLU A 203 -7.31 -11.61 -14.70
CA GLU A 203 -8.23 -11.41 -13.59
C GLU A 203 -7.88 -10.07 -12.93
N ASP A 204 -8.87 -9.45 -12.29
CA ASP A 204 -8.72 -8.19 -11.56
C ASP A 204 -7.63 -8.30 -10.47
N LEU A 205 -6.42 -7.83 -10.79
CA LEU A 205 -5.27 -7.93 -9.91
C LEU A 205 -5.26 -6.77 -8.89
N PRO A 206 -4.76 -6.99 -7.68
CA PRO A 206 -4.64 -5.91 -6.70
C PRO A 206 -3.63 -4.86 -7.18
N GLU A 207 -3.96 -3.61 -6.99
CA GLU A 207 -3.08 -2.48 -7.23
C GLU A 207 -2.93 -1.67 -5.96
N ARG A 208 -1.71 -1.24 -5.66
CA ARG A 208 -1.36 -0.47 -4.48
C ARG A 208 -0.78 0.87 -4.90
N ILE A 209 -1.33 1.95 -4.36
CA ILE A 209 -0.81 3.30 -4.57
C ILE A 209 -0.31 3.83 -3.23
N GLU A 210 0.97 4.20 -3.15
CA GLU A 210 1.59 4.80 -1.98
C GLU A 210 1.85 6.29 -2.25
N ILE A 211 1.42 7.13 -1.31
CA ILE A 211 1.48 8.58 -1.37
C ILE A 211 2.06 9.07 -0.04
N VAL A 212 3.13 9.84 -0.07
CA VAL A 212 3.78 10.41 1.12
C VAL A 212 3.88 11.92 0.96
N ASP A 213 3.37 12.65 1.97
CA ASP A 213 3.48 14.12 2.03
C ASP A 213 3.31 14.59 3.48
N GLN A 214 3.40 15.90 3.68
CA GLN A 214 3.12 16.55 4.96
C GLN A 214 1.66 16.30 5.39
N PRO A 215 1.36 16.20 6.70
CA PRO A 215 0.03 15.89 7.22
C PRO A 215 -1.08 16.80 6.66
N GLU A 216 -0.79 18.09 6.49
CA GLU A 216 -1.74 19.09 5.98
C GLU A 216 -2.13 18.80 4.53
N ARG A 217 -1.16 18.39 3.69
CA ARG A 217 -1.40 18.04 2.29
C ARG A 217 -2.16 16.72 2.17
N ILE A 218 -1.83 15.75 3.00
CA ILE A 218 -2.57 14.49 3.09
C ILE A 218 -4.02 14.77 3.52
N ALA A 219 -4.24 15.64 4.51
CA ALA A 219 -5.58 16.02 4.94
C ALA A 219 -6.43 16.65 3.81
N MET A 220 -5.82 17.41 2.89
CA MET A 220 -6.50 17.94 1.71
C MET A 220 -6.80 16.86 0.66
N LEU A 221 -5.95 15.85 0.54
CA LEU A 221 -6.11 14.76 -0.42
C LEU A 221 -7.18 13.75 -0.01
N LEU A 222 -7.28 13.43 1.28
CA LEU A 222 -8.16 12.36 1.78
C LEU A 222 -9.62 12.45 1.31
N PRO A 223 -10.31 13.61 1.35
CA PRO A 223 -11.69 13.71 0.85
C PRO A 223 -11.83 13.35 -0.62
N ALA A 224 -10.83 13.74 -1.44
CA ALA A 224 -10.84 13.40 -2.87
C ALA A 224 -10.61 11.90 -3.10
N LEU A 225 -9.75 11.25 -2.29
CA LEU A 225 -9.56 9.80 -2.37
C LEU A 225 -10.83 9.05 -1.93
N GLU A 226 -11.52 9.51 -0.87
CA GLU A 226 -12.78 8.92 -0.39
C GLU A 226 -13.90 9.04 -1.44
N GLU A 227 -13.90 10.10 -2.27
CA GLU A 227 -14.81 10.25 -3.40
C GLU A 227 -14.45 9.32 -4.57
N LEU A 228 -13.17 9.25 -4.93
CA LEU A 228 -12.68 8.46 -6.08
C LEU A 228 -12.78 6.96 -5.82
N VAL A 229 -12.39 6.49 -4.62
CA VAL A 229 -12.28 5.08 -4.25
C VAL A 229 -13.61 4.61 -3.66
N GLN A 230 -14.53 4.18 -4.51
CA GLN A 230 -15.83 3.64 -4.08
C GLN A 230 -15.76 2.19 -3.58
N GLY A 231 -14.73 1.47 -3.97
CA GLY A 231 -14.37 0.13 -3.49
C GLY A 231 -12.89 0.08 -3.15
N GLY A 232 -12.47 -0.86 -2.31
CA GLY A 232 -11.07 -0.98 -1.92
C GLY A 232 -10.79 -0.57 -0.49
N LEU A 233 -9.53 -0.26 -0.20
CA LEU A 233 -9.05 0.05 1.15
C LEU A 233 -8.11 1.26 1.09
N ILE A 234 -8.35 2.25 1.96
CA ILE A 234 -7.46 3.38 2.19
C ILE A 234 -6.96 3.31 3.62
N VAL A 235 -5.65 3.25 3.80
CA VAL A 235 -4.99 3.28 5.11
C VAL A 235 -4.06 4.48 5.21
N LEU A 236 -3.94 5.01 6.42
CA LEU A 236 -3.10 6.14 6.78
C LEU A 236 -2.15 5.73 7.89
N GLU A 237 -0.91 6.18 7.83
CA GLU A 237 0.10 5.98 8.86
C GLU A 237 1.05 7.17 8.94
N ASP A 238 1.57 7.44 10.14
CA ASP A 238 2.59 8.46 10.34
C ASP A 238 3.96 7.87 9.99
N VAL A 239 4.79 8.65 9.29
CA VAL A 239 6.12 8.25 8.84
C VAL A 239 7.11 9.39 9.05
N GLN A 240 8.40 9.05 9.09
CA GLN A 240 9.49 10.02 9.11
C GLN A 240 10.13 10.08 7.72
N VAL A 241 10.13 11.26 7.11
CA VAL A 241 10.85 11.51 5.87
C VAL A 241 12.26 12.00 6.20
N ILE A 242 13.27 11.23 5.83
CA ILE A 242 14.67 11.60 6.03
C ILE A 242 15.05 12.71 5.04
N ARG A 243 14.64 12.57 3.78
CA ARG A 243 14.93 13.54 2.73
C ARG A 243 14.04 13.34 1.52
N TYR A 244 13.43 14.42 1.04
CA TYR A 244 12.82 14.51 -0.28
C TYR A 244 13.28 15.80 -0.95
N LEU A 245 13.83 15.71 -2.15
CA LEU A 245 14.23 16.85 -2.95
C LEU A 245 13.61 16.72 -4.33
N HIS A 246 12.96 17.78 -4.78
CA HIS A 246 12.53 17.94 -6.15
C HIS A 246 13.15 19.21 -6.72
N ASP A 247 13.97 19.08 -7.75
CA ASP A 247 14.48 20.20 -8.53
C ASP A 247 13.57 20.42 -9.74
N PRO A 248 12.78 21.51 -9.77
CA PRO A 248 11.89 21.80 -10.90
C PRO A 248 12.66 22.15 -12.18
N LYS A 249 13.96 22.41 -12.08
CA LYS A 249 14.82 22.74 -13.25
C LYS A 249 15.46 21.50 -13.87
N GLY A 250 14.99 20.29 -13.51
CA GLY A 250 15.43 19.00 -14.01
C GLY A 250 16.65 19.04 -14.92
N SER A 251 17.81 18.72 -14.41
CA SER A 251 19.06 18.60 -15.15
C SER A 251 18.83 17.79 -16.42
N LYS A 252 18.79 18.46 -17.57
CA LYS A 252 19.08 17.84 -18.84
C LYS A 252 20.58 17.54 -18.84
N ASN A 253 20.92 16.31 -18.56
CA ASN A 253 22.17 15.68 -18.97
C ASN A 253 21.85 14.47 -19.82
#